data_3660443d67657566d70b82b6703a1349
#
_entry.id   3660443d67657566d70b82b6703a1349
#
_cell.length_a   1.000
_cell.length_b   1.000
_cell.length_c   1.000
_cell.angle_alpha   90.00
_cell.angle_beta   90.00
_cell.angle_gamma   90.00
#
_symmetry.space_group_name_H-M   'P 1'
#
loop_
_entity.id
_entity.type
_entity.pdbx_description
1 polymer ?
#
loop_
_entity_poly.entity_id
_entity_poly.type
_entity_poly.pdbx_seq_one_letter_code
_entity_poly.pdbx_strand_id
1 'polypeptide(L)'
;MNKSTKAERSKQLMSTLPGDDVRQVMWRFSDRYDLQMVVQSTREVARGLIANLVANGARNTHDWTPEKNSILTAFDEAGLTQVFMDPADGGFIEGPKNLALALVAYELAWVDGGAATSSLASNLGLSPIHEKGTPEQRSKYMRMAVPPQPGEDRQIKRGAFALTEPLPFVGVDTGVVSGKLRIDSWDDGQDPVFHVEKRGRFI
;
A
#
# COMPACT_ATOMS: atom_id res chain seq x y z
N MET A 1 -37.64 14.45 -6.61
CA MET A 1 -36.35 14.03 -6.00
C MET A 1 -35.49 15.26 -5.83
N ASN A 2 -35.26 15.67 -4.59
CA ASN A 2 -34.44 16.85 -4.30
C ASN A 2 -32.98 16.48 -4.56
N LYS A 3 -32.36 17.05 -5.59
CA LYS A 3 -30.96 16.85 -5.88
C LYS A 3 -30.18 17.63 -4.80
N SER A 4 -29.69 16.95 -3.77
CA SER A 4 -28.77 17.56 -2.81
C SER A 4 -27.59 18.19 -3.56
N THR A 5 -27.16 19.36 -3.13
CA THR A 5 -26.00 20.03 -3.73
C THR A 5 -24.74 19.20 -3.52
N LYS A 6 -23.73 19.39 -4.37
CA LYS A 6 -22.43 18.70 -4.25
C LYS A 6 -21.80 18.93 -2.86
N ALA A 7 -22.00 20.10 -2.28
CA ALA A 7 -21.55 20.46 -0.94
C ALA A 7 -22.32 19.70 0.18
N GLU A 8 -23.62 19.47 0.01
CA GLU A 8 -24.41 18.72 0.98
C GLU A 8 -24.08 17.24 0.98
N ARG A 9 -23.83 16.64 -0.20
CA ARG A 9 -23.37 15.25 -0.31
C ARG A 9 -22.01 15.04 0.36
N SER A 10 -21.08 15.96 0.17
CA SER A 10 -19.76 15.91 0.82
C SER A 10 -19.88 15.98 2.35
N LYS A 11 -20.80 16.77 2.88
CA LYS A 11 -21.05 16.86 4.33
C LYS A 11 -21.65 15.60 4.92
N GLN A 12 -22.43 14.85 4.14
CA GLN A 12 -23.09 13.63 4.62
C GLN A 12 -22.14 12.42 4.70
N LEU A 13 -21.10 12.42 3.85
CA LEU A 13 -20.23 11.26 3.65
C LEU A 13 -18.99 11.25 4.55
N MET A 14 -18.65 12.37 5.18
CA MET A 14 -17.44 12.45 5.99
C MET A 14 -17.75 13.05 7.36
N SER A 15 -17.48 12.28 8.43
CA SER A 15 -17.49 12.85 9.76
C SER A 15 -16.42 13.93 9.83
N THR A 16 -16.84 15.12 10.20
CA THR A 16 -15.99 16.31 10.16
C THR A 16 -15.29 16.50 11.46
N LEU A 17 -13.97 16.36 11.45
CA LEU A 17 -13.15 16.99 12.48
C LEU A 17 -12.81 18.40 12.03
N PRO A 18 -12.77 19.39 12.92
CA PRO A 18 -12.27 20.71 12.60
C PRO A 18 -10.84 20.63 12.02
N GLY A 19 -10.58 21.30 10.92
CA GLY A 19 -9.28 21.27 10.25
C GLY A 19 -9.03 20.05 9.34
N ASP A 20 -10.06 19.31 8.99
CA ASP A 20 -9.96 18.13 8.11
C ASP A 20 -9.91 18.53 6.63
N ASP A 21 -8.69 18.79 6.12
CA ASP A 21 -8.46 19.28 4.75
C ASP A 21 -8.84 18.27 3.66
N VAL A 22 -8.82 16.99 3.97
CA VAL A 22 -9.26 15.93 3.06
C VAL A 22 -10.69 16.16 2.57
N ARG A 23 -11.53 16.77 3.40
CA ARG A 23 -12.90 17.11 3.01
C ARG A 23 -12.95 18.04 1.80
N GLN A 24 -12.04 18.99 1.69
CA GLN A 24 -11.98 19.92 0.54
C GLN A 24 -11.58 19.19 -0.73
N VAL A 25 -10.64 18.26 -0.62
CA VAL A 25 -10.22 17.40 -1.74
C VAL A 25 -11.37 16.48 -2.14
N MET A 26 -12.00 15.81 -1.18
CA MET A 26 -13.10 14.89 -1.43
C MET A 26 -14.35 15.56 -1.99
N TRP A 27 -14.54 16.85 -1.72
CA TRP A 27 -15.63 17.60 -2.34
C TRP A 27 -15.54 17.63 -3.87
N ARG A 28 -14.33 17.71 -4.43
CA ARG A 28 -14.09 17.64 -5.88
C ARG A 28 -14.38 16.26 -6.47
N PHE A 29 -14.30 15.23 -5.64
CA PHE A 29 -14.50 13.83 -6.00
C PHE A 29 -15.77 13.23 -5.39
N SER A 30 -16.80 14.09 -5.15
CA SER A 30 -18.03 13.66 -4.50
C SER A 30 -18.81 12.59 -5.26
N ASP A 31 -18.53 12.40 -6.55
CA ASP A 31 -19.15 11.37 -7.39
C ASP A 31 -18.32 10.05 -7.41
N ARG A 32 -17.17 10.03 -6.71
CA ARG A 32 -16.24 8.91 -6.64
C ARG A 32 -16.43 8.17 -5.31
N TYR A 33 -17.38 7.25 -5.31
CA TYR A 33 -17.71 6.44 -4.14
C TYR A 33 -16.53 5.57 -3.67
N ASP A 34 -15.75 5.03 -4.61
CA ASP A 34 -14.55 4.24 -4.35
C ASP A 34 -13.50 5.02 -3.53
N LEU A 35 -13.22 6.28 -3.89
CA LEU A 35 -12.30 7.15 -3.15
C LEU A 35 -12.85 7.53 -1.76
N GLN A 36 -14.15 7.75 -1.66
CA GLN A 36 -14.79 8.07 -0.38
C GLN A 36 -14.71 6.89 0.58
N MET A 37 -14.99 5.69 0.10
CA MET A 37 -14.87 4.48 0.90
C MET A 37 -13.46 4.27 1.42
N VAL A 38 -12.44 4.37 0.55
CA VAL A 38 -11.06 4.15 0.98
C VAL A 38 -10.61 5.18 2.01
N VAL A 39 -11.00 6.44 1.86
CA VAL A 39 -10.69 7.49 2.86
C VAL A 39 -11.37 7.16 4.20
N GLN A 40 -12.63 6.77 4.20
CA GLN A 40 -13.36 6.46 5.42
C GLN A 40 -12.76 5.23 6.12
N SER A 41 -12.54 4.13 5.41
CA SER A 41 -11.95 2.91 5.96
C SER A 41 -10.54 3.19 6.51
N THR A 42 -9.73 3.96 5.78
CA THR A 42 -8.40 4.35 6.24
C THR A 42 -8.45 5.16 7.53
N ARG A 43 -9.38 6.11 7.60
CA ARG A 43 -9.58 6.96 8.78
C ARG A 43 -9.98 6.14 10.00
N GLU A 44 -10.84 5.16 9.84
CA GLU A 44 -11.26 4.26 10.92
C GLU A 44 -10.08 3.46 11.46
N VAL A 45 -9.26 2.87 10.59
CA VAL A 45 -8.03 2.17 10.99
C VAL A 45 -7.05 3.11 11.67
N ALA A 46 -6.80 4.29 11.08
CA ALA A 46 -5.85 5.27 11.62
C ALA A 46 -6.24 5.76 13.01
N ARG A 47 -7.47 6.23 13.16
CA ARG A 47 -7.97 6.85 14.41
C ARG A 47 -8.45 5.84 15.44
N GLY A 48 -8.66 4.59 15.05
CA GLY A 48 -8.94 3.48 15.94
C GLY A 48 -7.68 2.74 16.37
N LEU A 49 -7.33 1.71 15.61
CA LEU A 49 -6.24 0.79 15.96
C LEU A 49 -4.88 1.50 16.07
N ILE A 50 -4.48 2.29 15.05
CA ILE A 50 -3.14 2.88 15.03
C ILE A 50 -2.99 3.92 16.14
N ALA A 51 -4.00 4.77 16.35
CA ALA A 51 -3.98 5.74 17.44
C ALA A 51 -3.86 5.07 18.81
N ASN A 52 -4.54 3.95 19.02
CA ASN A 52 -4.43 3.17 20.26
C ASN A 52 -3.04 2.58 20.45
N LEU A 53 -2.44 1.99 19.40
CA LEU A 53 -1.08 1.46 19.46
C LEU A 53 -0.07 2.54 19.79
N VAL A 54 -0.19 3.71 19.16
CA VAL A 54 0.68 4.86 19.42
C VAL A 54 0.53 5.35 20.85
N ALA A 55 -0.69 5.49 21.35
CA ALA A 55 -0.97 5.88 22.73
C ALA A 55 -0.39 4.90 23.76
N ASN A 56 -0.33 3.63 23.42
CA ASN A 56 0.24 2.57 24.25
C ASN A 56 1.75 2.35 24.02
N GLY A 57 2.44 3.27 23.39
CA GLY A 57 3.90 3.28 23.31
C GLY A 57 4.49 2.48 22.14
N ALA A 58 3.73 2.17 21.09
CA ALA A 58 4.26 1.45 19.92
C ALA A 58 5.46 2.15 19.25
N ARG A 59 5.60 3.47 19.42
CA ARG A 59 6.75 4.26 18.94
C ARG A 59 8.00 4.16 19.81
N ASN A 60 7.90 3.59 21.01
CA ASN A 60 9.01 3.55 21.97
C ASN A 60 10.03 2.47 21.62
N THR A 61 9.75 1.59 20.67
CA THR A 61 10.67 0.57 20.17
C THR A 61 10.62 0.49 18.64
N HIS A 62 11.78 0.19 18.04
CA HIS A 62 11.89 -0.14 16.61
C HIS A 62 11.59 -1.61 16.34
N ASP A 63 11.48 -2.44 17.37
CA ASP A 63 11.18 -3.85 17.22
C ASP A 63 9.77 -4.05 16.63
N TRP A 64 9.65 -5.03 15.78
CA TRP A 64 8.36 -5.44 15.23
C TRP A 64 7.68 -6.40 16.22
N THR A 65 6.70 -5.90 16.96
CA THR A 65 6.01 -6.67 17.99
C THR A 65 4.74 -7.36 17.42
N PRO A 66 4.22 -8.39 18.11
CA PRO A 66 2.96 -9.02 17.70
C PRO A 66 1.79 -8.02 17.58
N GLU A 67 1.74 -7.01 18.44
CA GLU A 67 0.71 -5.98 18.40
C GLU A 67 0.80 -5.14 17.12
N LYS A 68 2.03 -4.90 16.62
CA LYS A 68 2.23 -4.19 15.35
C LYS A 68 1.78 -5.02 14.14
N ASN A 69 1.76 -6.35 14.23
CA ASN A 69 1.21 -7.20 13.17
C ASN A 69 -0.28 -6.94 12.92
N SER A 70 -1.04 -6.54 13.94
CA SER A 70 -2.46 -6.22 13.81
C SER A 70 -2.72 -5.08 12.82
N ILE A 71 -1.73 -4.19 12.60
CA ILE A 71 -1.82 -3.11 11.61
C ILE A 71 -1.95 -3.70 10.19
N LEU A 72 -1.15 -4.72 9.87
CA LEU A 72 -1.19 -5.34 8.54
C LEU A 72 -2.52 -6.05 8.30
N THR A 73 -3.03 -6.76 9.30
CA THR A 73 -4.35 -7.38 9.24
C THR A 73 -5.45 -6.35 9.03
N ALA A 74 -5.39 -5.24 9.77
CA ALA A 74 -6.36 -4.15 9.62
C ALA A 74 -6.29 -3.49 8.22
N PHE A 75 -5.11 -3.38 7.62
CA PHE A 75 -4.99 -2.89 6.24
C PHE A 75 -5.65 -3.83 5.24
N ASP A 76 -5.50 -5.14 5.44
CA ASP A 76 -6.12 -6.15 4.58
C ASP A 76 -7.65 -6.13 4.71
N GLU A 77 -8.16 -6.11 5.93
CA GLU A 77 -9.61 -6.07 6.23
C GLU A 77 -10.27 -4.77 5.75
N ALA A 78 -9.58 -3.65 5.85
CA ALA A 78 -10.06 -2.35 5.38
C ALA A 78 -9.89 -2.13 3.86
N GLY A 79 -9.33 -3.10 3.13
CA GLY A 79 -9.10 -3.00 1.69
C GLY A 79 -7.93 -2.11 1.28
N LEU A 80 -7.12 -1.61 2.22
CA LEU A 80 -6.01 -0.69 1.93
C LEU A 80 -4.91 -1.35 1.10
N THR A 81 -4.68 -2.64 1.31
CA THR A 81 -3.73 -3.44 0.54
C THR A 81 -4.10 -3.55 -0.94
N GLN A 82 -5.39 -3.41 -1.26
CA GLN A 82 -5.92 -3.55 -2.62
C GLN A 82 -5.99 -2.24 -3.42
N VAL A 83 -5.71 -1.11 -2.77
CA VAL A 83 -5.89 0.24 -3.38
C VAL A 83 -5.03 0.43 -4.64
N PHE A 84 -3.86 -0.19 -4.69
CA PHE A 84 -2.97 -0.12 -5.85
C PHE A 84 -3.40 -1.04 -7.00
N MET A 85 -4.14 -2.11 -6.71
CA MET A 85 -4.48 -3.14 -7.69
C MET A 85 -5.55 -2.66 -8.68
N ASP A 86 -5.51 -3.21 -9.90
CA ASP A 86 -6.59 -3.02 -10.85
C ASP A 86 -7.80 -3.88 -10.48
N PRO A 87 -9.03 -3.50 -10.87
CA PRO A 87 -10.21 -4.31 -10.58
C PRO A 87 -10.10 -5.75 -11.07
N ALA A 88 -9.42 -5.99 -12.20
CA ALA A 88 -9.18 -7.33 -12.74
C ALA A 88 -8.28 -8.19 -11.83
N ASP A 89 -7.44 -7.58 -11.01
CA ASP A 89 -6.49 -8.22 -10.11
C ASP A 89 -6.93 -8.18 -8.63
N GLY A 90 -8.18 -7.81 -8.37
CA GLY A 90 -8.78 -7.79 -7.04
C GLY A 90 -8.78 -6.42 -6.36
N GLY A 91 -8.43 -5.36 -7.07
CA GLY A 91 -8.60 -3.98 -6.61
C GLY A 91 -10.04 -3.49 -6.78
N PHE A 92 -10.31 -2.26 -6.31
CA PHE A 92 -11.64 -1.63 -6.44
C PHE A 92 -11.56 -0.16 -6.84
N ILE A 93 -10.36 0.41 -6.95
CA ILE A 93 -10.16 1.79 -7.38
C ILE A 93 -10.05 1.85 -8.90
N GLU A 94 -10.96 2.56 -9.53
CA GLU A 94 -10.95 2.73 -11.00
C GLU A 94 -9.81 3.63 -11.50
N GLY A 95 -9.28 4.46 -10.63
CA GLY A 95 -8.19 5.41 -10.90
C GLY A 95 -8.59 6.85 -10.57
N PRO A 96 -7.66 7.79 -10.55
CA PRO A 96 -6.23 7.56 -10.59
C PRO A 96 -5.69 6.92 -9.29
N LYS A 97 -4.92 5.86 -9.43
CA LYS A 97 -4.37 5.08 -8.30
C LYS A 97 -3.52 5.93 -7.34
N ASN A 98 -2.67 6.79 -7.90
CA ASN A 98 -1.81 7.66 -7.10
C ASN A 98 -2.60 8.64 -6.23
N LEU A 99 -3.77 9.07 -6.67
CA LEU A 99 -4.65 9.89 -5.82
C LEU A 99 -5.18 9.07 -4.64
N ALA A 100 -5.65 7.86 -4.88
CA ALA A 100 -6.14 6.98 -3.81
C ALA A 100 -5.02 6.68 -2.80
N LEU A 101 -3.82 6.35 -3.27
CA LEU A 101 -2.65 6.13 -2.40
C LEU A 101 -2.28 7.37 -1.59
N ALA A 102 -2.33 8.55 -2.19
CA ALA A 102 -2.07 9.81 -1.49
C ALA A 102 -3.10 10.08 -0.39
N LEU A 103 -4.37 9.80 -0.64
CA LEU A 103 -5.45 9.95 0.34
C LEU A 103 -5.28 8.96 1.51
N VAL A 104 -4.92 7.71 1.23
CA VAL A 104 -4.58 6.70 2.25
C VAL A 104 -3.40 7.18 3.09
N ALA A 105 -2.31 7.59 2.44
CA ALA A 105 -1.12 8.07 3.12
C ALA A 105 -1.43 9.28 4.02
N TYR A 106 -2.24 10.20 3.55
CA TYR A 106 -2.66 11.38 4.31
C TYR A 106 -3.40 10.98 5.60
N GLU A 107 -4.41 10.12 5.49
CA GLU A 107 -5.20 9.71 6.66
C GLU A 107 -4.36 8.92 7.68
N LEU A 108 -3.47 8.04 7.22
CA LEU A 108 -2.59 7.27 8.10
C LEU A 108 -1.53 8.17 8.74
N ALA A 109 -0.86 9.02 7.96
CA ALA A 109 0.20 9.89 8.43
C ALA A 109 -0.30 10.97 9.41
N TRP A 110 -1.58 11.32 9.36
CA TRP A 110 -2.20 12.20 10.34
C TRP A 110 -2.08 11.65 11.77
N VAL A 111 -2.03 10.33 11.91
CA VAL A 111 -1.81 9.64 13.20
C VAL A 111 -0.38 9.16 13.32
N ASP A 112 0.14 8.46 12.31
CA ASP A 112 1.47 7.85 12.33
C ASP A 112 2.10 7.72 10.94
N GLY A 113 3.23 8.39 10.73
CA GLY A 113 3.97 8.33 9.46
C GLY A 113 4.56 6.94 9.16
N GLY A 114 4.91 6.18 10.20
CA GLY A 114 5.39 4.80 10.05
C GLY A 114 4.30 3.87 9.52
N ALA A 115 3.08 4.02 10.01
CA ALA A 115 1.93 3.27 9.52
C ALA A 115 1.63 3.62 8.05
N ALA A 116 1.70 4.89 7.66
CA ALA A 116 1.56 5.31 6.27
C ALA A 116 2.62 4.66 5.38
N THR A 117 3.88 4.68 5.80
CA THR A 117 4.97 4.05 5.06
C THR A 117 4.75 2.54 4.93
N SER A 118 4.34 1.87 6.01
CA SER A 118 4.07 0.42 6.00
C SER A 118 2.96 0.03 5.01
N SER A 119 1.90 0.83 4.91
CA SER A 119 0.79 0.57 3.98
C SER A 119 1.21 0.68 2.51
N LEU A 120 2.17 1.56 2.20
CA LEU A 120 2.63 1.84 0.84
C LEU A 120 3.85 1.01 0.43
N ALA A 121 4.58 0.44 1.38
CA ALA A 121 5.86 -0.23 1.12
C ALA A 121 5.75 -1.37 0.10
N SER A 122 4.69 -2.17 0.17
CA SER A 122 4.44 -3.26 -0.77
C SER A 122 4.26 -2.75 -2.21
N ASN A 123 3.65 -1.60 -2.38
CA ASN A 123 3.38 -1.01 -3.69
C ASN A 123 4.66 -0.57 -4.40
N LEU A 124 5.70 -0.19 -3.66
CA LEU A 124 7.00 0.13 -4.25
C LEU A 124 7.61 -1.08 -4.98
N GLY A 125 7.50 -2.28 -4.39
CA GLY A 125 7.97 -3.52 -5.03
C GLY A 125 7.09 -3.96 -6.19
N LEU A 126 5.79 -3.69 -6.13
CA LEU A 126 4.83 -4.09 -7.14
C LEU A 126 4.75 -3.14 -8.35
N SER A 127 5.05 -1.85 -8.14
CA SER A 127 4.96 -0.84 -9.21
C SER A 127 5.77 -1.17 -10.47
N PRO A 128 7.03 -1.62 -10.41
CA PRO A 128 7.77 -2.00 -11.61
C PRO A 128 7.12 -3.15 -12.38
N ILE A 129 6.54 -4.10 -11.64
CA ILE A 129 5.85 -5.25 -12.24
C ILE A 129 4.55 -4.79 -12.90
N HIS A 130 3.81 -3.90 -12.25
CA HIS A 130 2.58 -3.31 -12.79
C HIS A 130 2.86 -2.55 -14.10
N GLU A 131 3.93 -1.74 -14.13
CA GLU A 131 4.24 -0.88 -15.26
C GLU A 131 4.92 -1.62 -16.43
N LYS A 132 5.77 -2.61 -16.13
CA LYS A 132 6.67 -3.22 -17.13
C LYS A 132 6.56 -4.74 -17.21
N GLY A 133 5.84 -5.39 -16.32
CA GLY A 133 5.63 -6.83 -16.37
C GLY A 133 4.75 -7.26 -17.54
N THR A 134 4.89 -8.52 -17.96
CA THR A 134 3.93 -9.12 -18.90
C THR A 134 2.54 -9.21 -18.26
N PRO A 135 1.46 -9.39 -19.03
CA PRO A 135 0.12 -9.58 -18.47
C PRO A 135 0.07 -10.70 -17.43
N GLU A 136 0.76 -11.81 -17.68
CA GLU A 136 0.82 -12.97 -16.78
C GLU A 136 1.57 -12.64 -15.49
N GLN A 137 2.70 -11.93 -15.59
CA GLN A 137 3.46 -11.48 -14.42
C GLN A 137 2.62 -10.50 -13.58
N ARG A 138 1.97 -9.54 -14.21
CA ARG A 138 1.08 -8.60 -13.51
C ARG A 138 -0.01 -9.36 -12.76
N SER A 139 -0.80 -10.15 -13.45
CA SER A 139 -1.88 -10.91 -12.83
C SER A 139 -1.37 -11.78 -11.67
N LYS A 140 -0.28 -12.55 -11.88
CA LYS A 140 0.30 -13.40 -10.85
C LYS A 140 0.69 -12.63 -9.59
N TYR A 141 1.52 -11.59 -9.73
CA TYR A 141 2.09 -10.89 -8.58
C TYR A 141 1.11 -9.94 -7.91
N MET A 142 0.23 -9.27 -8.67
CA MET A 142 -0.81 -8.43 -8.10
C MET A 142 -1.79 -9.28 -7.28
N ARG A 143 -2.24 -10.42 -7.82
CA ARG A 143 -3.14 -11.33 -7.10
C ARG A 143 -2.52 -11.92 -5.83
N MET A 144 -1.21 -12.16 -5.81
CA MET A 144 -0.52 -12.63 -4.60
C MET A 144 -0.50 -11.59 -3.48
N ALA A 145 -0.61 -10.32 -3.79
CA ALA A 145 -0.54 -9.21 -2.85
C ALA A 145 -1.89 -8.77 -2.29
N VAL A 146 -2.99 -9.30 -2.78
CA VAL A 146 -4.34 -9.03 -2.23
C VAL A 146 -4.81 -10.15 -1.31
N PRO A 147 -5.75 -9.89 -0.40
CA PRO A 147 -6.36 -10.92 0.44
C PRO A 147 -6.91 -12.08 -0.39
N PRO A 148 -6.80 -13.34 0.10
CA PRO A 148 -7.38 -14.49 -0.57
C PRO A 148 -8.90 -14.38 -0.63
N GLN A 149 -9.46 -14.88 -1.72
CA GLN A 149 -10.92 -15.03 -1.81
C GLN A 149 -11.40 -16.20 -0.92
N PRO A 150 -12.66 -16.21 -0.51
CA PRO A 150 -13.21 -17.32 0.26
C PRO A 150 -12.96 -18.66 -0.45
N GLY A 151 -12.32 -19.59 0.25
CA GLY A 151 -11.94 -20.92 -0.28
C GLY A 151 -10.56 -21.00 -0.92
N GLU A 152 -9.83 -19.90 -1.04
CA GLU A 152 -8.42 -19.94 -1.45
C GLU A 152 -7.51 -20.21 -0.23
N ASP A 153 -6.70 -21.27 -0.33
CA ASP A 153 -5.66 -21.58 0.67
C ASP A 153 -4.34 -20.94 0.27
N ARG A 154 -4.21 -19.64 0.53
CA ARG A 154 -2.96 -18.90 0.32
C ARG A 154 -2.80 -17.75 1.32
N GLN A 155 -1.58 -17.37 1.55
CA GLN A 155 -1.24 -16.20 2.34
C GLN A 155 -0.94 -15.00 1.43
N ILE A 156 -1.22 -13.80 1.92
CA ILE A 156 -0.83 -12.55 1.26
C ILE A 156 0.69 -12.47 1.19
N LYS A 157 1.21 -12.16 0.01
CA LYS A 157 2.64 -11.86 -0.20
C LYS A 157 2.83 -10.36 -0.34
N ARG A 158 3.67 -9.78 0.50
CA ARG A 158 3.99 -8.36 0.44
C ARG A 158 5.27 -8.15 -0.36
N GLY A 159 5.28 -7.08 -1.15
CA GLY A 159 6.45 -6.69 -1.94
C GLY A 159 7.46 -5.90 -1.11
N ALA A 160 8.71 -5.92 -1.54
CA ALA A 160 9.77 -5.05 -1.05
C ALA A 160 10.57 -4.53 -2.24
N PHE A 161 11.13 -3.32 -2.11
CA PHE A 161 11.88 -2.69 -3.18
C PHE A 161 13.25 -2.21 -2.69
N ALA A 162 14.27 -2.98 -2.99
CA ALA A 162 15.66 -2.69 -2.63
C ALA A 162 16.36 -1.96 -3.78
N LEU A 163 16.06 -0.67 -3.97
CA LEU A 163 16.57 0.14 -5.08
C LEU A 163 17.92 0.80 -4.77
N THR A 164 18.04 1.40 -3.58
CA THR A 164 19.15 2.30 -3.27
C THR A 164 20.51 1.59 -3.32
N GLU A 165 21.46 2.20 -4.00
CA GLU A 165 22.82 1.72 -4.15
C GLU A 165 23.77 2.44 -3.17
N PRO A 166 24.99 1.87 -2.89
CA PRO A 166 26.00 2.57 -2.12
C PRO A 166 26.42 3.91 -2.74
N LEU A 167 26.77 4.86 -1.92
CA LEU A 167 27.34 6.13 -2.40
C LEU A 167 28.59 5.90 -3.25
N PRO A 168 28.78 6.66 -4.34
CA PRO A 168 27.98 7.80 -4.82
C PRO A 168 26.77 7.39 -5.68
N PHE A 169 26.52 6.11 -5.87
CA PHE A 169 25.51 5.59 -6.81
C PHE A 169 24.16 5.39 -6.11
N VAL A 170 23.50 6.50 -5.84
CA VAL A 170 22.20 6.49 -5.15
C VAL A 170 21.08 6.59 -6.18
N GLY A 171 20.63 5.44 -6.68
CA GLY A 171 19.51 5.36 -7.61
C GLY A 171 19.88 4.85 -8.99
N VAL A 172 18.86 4.61 -9.80
CA VAL A 172 19.00 3.99 -11.14
C VAL A 172 19.34 4.99 -12.25
N ASP A 173 19.17 6.26 -12.00
CA ASP A 173 19.51 7.36 -12.93
C ASP A 173 21.00 7.45 -13.24
N THR A 174 21.84 6.95 -12.35
CA THR A 174 23.29 6.84 -12.58
C THR A 174 23.67 5.69 -13.53
N GLY A 175 22.75 4.76 -13.80
CA GLY A 175 22.98 3.57 -14.61
C GLY A 175 23.93 2.54 -13.97
N VAL A 176 24.32 2.72 -12.71
CA VAL A 176 25.23 1.82 -12.00
C VAL A 176 24.47 1.01 -10.97
N VAL A 177 24.47 -0.31 -11.12
CA VAL A 177 23.87 -1.26 -10.20
C VAL A 177 24.97 -2.17 -9.67
N SER A 178 25.20 -2.17 -8.35
CA SER A 178 26.24 -2.96 -7.69
C SER A 178 25.74 -4.32 -7.19
N GLY A 179 24.42 -4.55 -7.21
CA GLY A 179 23.83 -5.82 -6.84
C GLY A 179 24.24 -6.95 -7.79
N LYS A 180 24.30 -8.16 -7.24
CA LYS A 180 24.59 -9.38 -8.01
C LYS A 180 23.39 -10.31 -7.97
N LEU A 181 23.07 -10.86 -9.13
CA LEU A 181 22.09 -11.92 -9.30
C LEU A 181 22.75 -13.08 -10.00
N ARG A 182 22.68 -14.27 -9.42
CA ARG A 182 23.17 -15.50 -10.06
C ARG A 182 22.15 -16.62 -9.86
N ILE A 183 22.17 -17.60 -10.74
CA ILE A 183 21.45 -18.84 -10.52
C ILE A 183 22.28 -19.69 -9.54
N ASP A 184 21.67 -20.10 -8.45
CA ASP A 184 22.31 -20.93 -7.42
C ASP A 184 22.08 -22.41 -7.72
N SER A 185 20.86 -22.80 -8.13
CA SER A 185 20.54 -24.12 -8.65
C SER A 185 19.41 -24.06 -9.67
N TRP A 186 19.42 -24.98 -10.60
CA TRP A 186 18.35 -25.14 -11.58
C TRP A 186 18.28 -26.61 -12.01
N ASP A 187 17.25 -27.29 -11.54
CA ASP A 187 16.98 -28.68 -11.87
C ASP A 187 15.89 -28.76 -12.95
N ASP A 188 15.96 -29.78 -13.81
CA ASP A 188 14.99 -29.99 -14.88
C ASP A 188 13.55 -30.04 -14.35
N GLY A 189 12.69 -29.18 -14.92
CA GLY A 189 11.28 -29.09 -14.55
C GLY A 189 10.97 -28.29 -13.29
N GLN A 190 11.98 -27.67 -12.67
CA GLN A 190 11.81 -26.78 -11.52
C GLN A 190 12.10 -25.32 -11.92
N ASP A 191 11.54 -24.39 -11.17
CA ASP A 191 11.93 -22.97 -11.27
C ASP A 191 13.36 -22.80 -10.75
N PRO A 192 14.20 -21.96 -11.40
CA PRO A 192 15.55 -21.72 -10.93
C PRO A 192 15.56 -21.04 -9.56
N VAL A 193 16.47 -21.45 -8.71
CA VAL A 193 16.76 -20.76 -7.44
C VAL A 193 17.82 -19.70 -7.68
N PHE A 194 17.49 -18.47 -7.33
CA PHE A 194 18.39 -17.33 -7.49
C PHE A 194 19.06 -16.97 -6.17
N HIS A 195 20.37 -16.72 -6.25
CA HIS A 195 21.09 -16.03 -5.20
C HIS A 195 21.13 -14.53 -5.52
N VAL A 196 20.59 -13.71 -4.63
CA VAL A 196 20.60 -12.25 -4.74
C VAL A 196 21.52 -11.69 -3.65
N GLU A 197 22.51 -10.92 -4.07
CA GLU A 197 23.39 -10.20 -3.15
C GLU A 197 23.29 -8.71 -3.45
N LYS A 198 22.83 -7.93 -2.47
CA LYS A 198 22.85 -6.48 -2.53
C LYS A 198 23.37 -5.95 -1.19
N ARG A 199 24.43 -5.15 -1.26
CA ARG A 199 25.05 -4.53 -0.08
C ARG A 199 24.96 -3.02 -0.22
N GLY A 200 24.18 -2.40 0.61
CA GLY A 200 24.03 -0.95 0.69
C GLY A 200 24.03 -0.47 2.13
N ARG A 201 24.31 0.83 2.33
CA ARG A 201 24.21 1.45 3.66
C ARG A 201 22.79 1.89 4.00
N PHE A 202 21.92 1.96 3.03
CA PHE A 202 20.59 2.59 3.16
C PHE A 202 19.44 1.63 2.89
N ILE A 203 19.74 0.38 2.62
CA ILE A 203 18.75 -0.71 2.52
C ILE A 203 19.38 -1.96 3.11
#